data_74e1711bb27c449ccf34ab33571b3af8
#
_entry.id   74e1711bb27c449ccf34ab33571b3af8
#
_cell.length_a   1.000
_cell.length_b   1.000
_cell.length_c   1.000
_cell.angle_alpha   90.00
_cell.angle_beta   90.00
_cell.angle_gamma   90.00
#
_symmetry.space_group_name_H-M   'P 1'
#
loop_
_entity.id
_entity.type
_entity.pdbx_description
1 polymer ?
#
loop_
_entity_poly.entity_id
_entity_poly.type
_entity_poly.pdbx_seq_one_letter_code
_entity_poly.pdbx_strand_id
1 'polypeptide(L)'
;MDDYGSAKASPGSPASTTKLPAFAAFTEQFSQRGINSELAMLESLRAIHPDKLVTVVSTRSVSLLSYAKAGHAKAELVTDGDSFSISRDYRPPATRMKHGDGKVRTLTDWAHYTYEWQGHTFPLYTMRWNDGRCGVANDYLLTPRDEPCSSAIQSPLVDQLITACGKWTSVVHDEIYVFDGGHWRKDSELWAGVQSASWDDVILDPEMKQNLIGDVQSFFDNRSVYEEFGVPWKRGIILHGTPGCGKTVSIKALMRTLQERDVAPLYVKSLEGDNGQQFSIRSIFHQARVMAPCLLVFEDLDSLIQDKVRSYFLNEVDGLERNDGILMIGSTNFLDRLDPSISKRPSRFDRKYHFQLPGLHERVLYCQYWRNKLQKRQDLGFTDEVCDIVARLTEDFSFAYLKELFVQALLAVASGRGEDEEEINEAAAVTATENTVGSESAVEADSSTAASAEQDVELPRELPEVEIPALLRENALLKILKKQVATLIKDMDNTGGGHVKPKTATDVVRSGRRVLATSKAE
;
A
#
# COMPACT_ATOMS: atom_id res chain seq x y z
N MET A 1 24.60 -13.33 -72.09
CA MET A 1 23.38 -13.24 -72.86
C MET A 1 22.26 -13.57 -71.85
N ASP A 2 21.76 -12.58 -71.23
CA ASP A 2 20.42 -12.13 -71.31
C ASP A 2 20.20 -10.98 -70.31
N ASP A 3 19.74 -9.97 -70.91
CA ASP A 3 19.53 -8.62 -70.42
C ASP A 3 18.26 -8.55 -69.57
N TYR A 4 18.37 -8.12 -68.35
CA TYR A 4 17.21 -7.77 -67.53
C TYR A 4 17.19 -6.25 -67.34
N GLY A 5 16.33 -5.62 -68.11
CA GLY A 5 16.05 -4.22 -68.08
C GLY A 5 15.61 -3.69 -66.73
N SER A 6 16.40 -2.80 -66.17
CA SER A 6 16.13 -2.03 -64.99
C SER A 6 15.12 -0.92 -65.31
N ALA A 7 13.86 -1.09 -64.92
CA ALA A 7 12.89 -0.03 -64.87
C ALA A 7 13.17 0.87 -63.66
N LYS A 8 13.76 2.03 -63.86
CA LYS A 8 13.86 3.09 -62.85
C LYS A 8 12.47 3.66 -62.58
N ALA A 9 11.87 3.27 -61.47
CA ALA A 9 10.76 4.00 -60.85
C ALA A 9 11.33 5.26 -60.19
N SER A 10 10.95 6.40 -60.65
CA SER A 10 11.21 7.70 -60.00
C SER A 10 10.51 7.72 -58.64
N PRO A 11 11.17 8.03 -57.53
CA PRO A 11 10.49 8.25 -56.28
C PRO A 11 9.72 9.60 -56.38
N GLY A 12 8.40 9.51 -56.34
CA GLY A 12 7.53 10.68 -56.12
C GLY A 12 7.95 11.36 -54.83
N SER A 13 8.30 12.63 -54.92
CA SER A 13 8.56 13.48 -53.75
C SER A 13 7.38 13.40 -52.78
N PRO A 14 7.59 13.05 -51.51
CA PRO A 14 6.53 13.18 -50.52
C PRO A 14 6.18 14.67 -50.41
N ALA A 15 4.90 14.99 -50.46
CA ALA A 15 4.38 16.29 -50.19
C ALA A 15 5.01 16.83 -48.90
N SER A 16 5.71 17.96 -49.00
CA SER A 16 6.32 18.64 -47.85
C SER A 16 5.23 19.10 -46.89
N THR A 17 4.84 18.23 -45.94
CA THR A 17 4.11 18.64 -44.76
C THR A 17 5.06 19.49 -43.94
N THR A 18 4.85 20.79 -43.94
CA THR A 18 5.66 21.74 -43.18
C THR A 18 5.42 21.50 -41.71
N LYS A 19 6.34 20.74 -41.07
CA LYS A 19 6.29 20.49 -39.62
C LYS A 19 6.36 21.81 -38.88
N LEU A 20 5.58 21.97 -37.82
CA LEU A 20 5.70 23.14 -36.93
C LEU A 20 7.16 23.30 -36.47
N PRO A 21 7.73 24.52 -36.52
CA PRO A 21 9.14 24.76 -36.15
C PRO A 21 9.52 24.24 -34.76
N ALA A 22 8.60 24.33 -33.80
CA ALA A 22 8.82 23.80 -32.45
C ALA A 22 8.94 22.25 -32.41
N PHE A 23 8.19 21.54 -33.25
CA PHE A 23 8.30 20.10 -33.38
C PHE A 23 9.60 19.67 -34.06
N ALA A 24 10.04 20.46 -35.07
CA ALA A 24 11.34 20.23 -35.70
C ALA A 24 12.49 20.38 -34.71
N ALA A 25 12.48 21.45 -33.90
CA ALA A 25 13.46 21.67 -32.83
C ALA A 25 13.44 20.55 -31.77
N PHE A 26 12.28 20.05 -31.37
CA PHE A 26 12.13 18.92 -30.47
C PHE A 26 12.78 17.66 -31.07
N THR A 27 12.44 17.29 -32.31
CA THR A 27 12.99 16.08 -32.94
C THR A 27 14.51 16.18 -33.18
N GLU A 28 15.03 17.33 -33.53
CA GLU A 28 16.46 17.57 -33.70
C GLU A 28 17.22 17.45 -32.39
N GLN A 29 16.72 18.06 -31.30
CA GLN A 29 17.33 18.01 -29.97
C GLN A 29 17.46 16.58 -29.45
N PHE A 30 16.47 15.72 -29.66
CA PHE A 30 16.48 14.32 -29.21
C PHE A 30 17.22 13.38 -30.14
N SER A 31 17.62 13.84 -31.31
CA SER A 31 18.51 13.10 -32.22
C SER A 31 20.00 13.35 -31.96
N GLN A 32 20.34 14.32 -31.11
CA GLN A 32 21.72 14.69 -30.76
C GLN A 32 22.13 14.14 -29.39
N ARG A 33 23.45 14.02 -29.14
CA ARG A 33 23.98 13.65 -27.82
C ARG A 33 23.75 14.78 -26.82
N GLY A 34 23.08 14.45 -25.73
CA GLY A 34 22.45 15.35 -24.81
C GLY A 34 23.30 16.47 -24.20
N ILE A 35 22.78 17.63 -24.38
CA ILE A 35 23.00 18.83 -23.60
C ILE A 35 21.67 19.12 -22.90
N ASN A 36 21.64 19.93 -21.85
CA ASN A 36 20.45 20.29 -21.08
C ASN A 36 19.21 20.49 -21.97
N SER A 37 18.39 19.44 -22.12
CA SER A 37 17.26 19.43 -23.05
C SER A 37 16.19 20.47 -22.67
N GLU A 38 16.02 20.77 -21.38
CA GLU A 38 15.09 21.79 -20.90
C GLU A 38 15.47 23.17 -21.41
N LEU A 39 16.75 23.55 -21.27
CA LEU A 39 17.26 24.83 -21.73
C LEU A 39 17.16 24.95 -23.25
N ALA A 40 17.54 23.91 -23.99
CA ALA A 40 17.48 23.90 -25.44
C ALA A 40 16.05 24.08 -25.96
N MET A 41 15.06 23.43 -25.33
CA MET A 41 13.66 23.60 -25.69
C MET A 41 13.13 24.99 -25.36
N LEU A 42 13.52 25.53 -24.19
CA LEU A 42 13.16 26.90 -23.80
C LEU A 42 13.70 27.92 -24.80
N GLU A 43 14.97 27.81 -25.21
CA GLU A 43 15.61 28.68 -26.19
C GLU A 43 14.96 28.56 -27.57
N SER A 44 14.64 27.33 -28.00
CA SER A 44 13.95 27.09 -29.26
C SER A 44 12.56 27.75 -29.28
N LEU A 45 11.78 27.61 -28.19
CA LEU A 45 10.47 28.25 -28.09
C LEU A 45 10.58 29.78 -28.08
N ARG A 46 11.59 30.36 -27.41
CA ARG A 46 11.84 31.80 -27.41
C ARG A 46 12.23 32.32 -28.80
N ALA A 47 13.01 31.54 -29.56
CA ALA A 47 13.40 31.90 -30.91
C ALA A 47 12.22 31.83 -31.89
N ILE A 48 11.31 30.87 -31.71
CA ILE A 48 10.11 30.68 -32.54
C ILE A 48 9.04 31.74 -32.22
N HIS A 49 8.93 32.12 -30.94
CA HIS A 49 7.94 33.08 -30.43
C HIS A 49 8.60 34.28 -29.75
N PRO A 50 9.32 35.15 -30.48
CA PRO A 50 10.07 36.27 -29.89
C PRO A 50 9.15 37.33 -29.25
N ASP A 51 7.90 37.36 -29.67
CA ASP A 51 6.83 38.25 -29.18
C ASP A 51 6.15 37.74 -27.90
N LYS A 52 6.54 36.54 -27.44
CA LYS A 52 5.90 35.90 -26.30
C LYS A 52 6.88 35.63 -25.13
N LEU A 53 6.34 35.65 -23.93
CA LEU A 53 7.00 35.19 -22.74
C LEU A 53 6.74 33.70 -22.57
N VAL A 54 7.79 32.91 -22.39
CA VAL A 54 7.70 31.45 -22.19
C VAL A 54 7.91 31.14 -20.71
N THR A 55 6.88 30.59 -20.07
CA THR A 55 6.95 30.12 -18.68
C THR A 55 6.98 28.60 -18.65
N VAL A 56 7.99 28.03 -17.97
CA VAL A 56 8.14 26.57 -17.79
C VAL A 56 7.46 26.15 -16.50
N VAL A 57 6.62 25.13 -16.57
CA VAL A 57 5.87 24.58 -15.45
C VAL A 57 6.13 23.08 -15.37
N SER A 58 6.64 22.61 -14.24
CA SER A 58 6.84 21.16 -14.03
C SER A 58 5.50 20.45 -13.83
N THR A 59 5.22 19.44 -14.64
CA THR A 59 3.99 18.65 -14.53
C THR A 59 3.92 17.81 -13.25
N ARG A 60 5.02 17.72 -12.48
CA ARG A 60 5.05 17.06 -11.17
C ARG A 60 4.34 17.88 -10.09
N SER A 61 4.43 19.19 -10.17
CA SER A 61 3.83 20.12 -9.20
C SER A 61 2.47 20.64 -9.63
N VAL A 62 2.28 20.84 -10.95
CA VAL A 62 1.08 21.43 -11.53
C VAL A 62 0.71 20.68 -12.80
N SER A 63 -0.47 20.08 -12.85
CA SER A 63 -0.94 19.32 -14.01
C SER A 63 -2.02 20.11 -14.77
N LEU A 64 -1.60 20.97 -15.70
CA LEU A 64 -2.51 21.82 -16.48
C LEU A 64 -3.51 21.01 -17.30
N LEU A 65 -3.07 19.92 -17.94
CA LEU A 65 -3.96 19.06 -18.72
C LEU A 65 -4.96 18.28 -17.85
N SER A 66 -4.57 17.88 -16.63
CA SER A 66 -5.51 17.24 -15.69
C SER A 66 -6.53 18.24 -15.17
N TYR A 67 -6.12 19.48 -14.91
CA TYR A 67 -6.98 20.58 -14.50
C TYR A 67 -8.03 20.91 -15.56
N ALA A 68 -7.62 20.93 -16.84
CA ALA A 68 -8.54 21.09 -17.96
C ALA A 68 -9.49 19.89 -18.09
N LYS A 69 -8.99 18.66 -17.96
CA LYS A 69 -9.82 17.45 -18.01
C LYS A 69 -10.88 17.42 -16.90
N ALA A 70 -10.59 18.01 -15.74
CA ALA A 70 -11.53 18.16 -14.65
C ALA A 70 -12.59 19.27 -14.88
N GLY A 71 -12.54 19.99 -16.01
CA GLY A 71 -13.52 21.00 -16.37
C GLY A 71 -13.20 22.42 -15.88
N HIS A 72 -12.03 22.65 -15.27
CA HIS A 72 -11.63 23.97 -14.76
C HIS A 72 -10.94 24.86 -15.79
N ALA A 73 -10.57 24.28 -16.94
CA ALA A 73 -10.00 24.95 -18.11
C ALA A 73 -10.37 24.13 -19.36
N LYS A 74 -10.02 24.64 -20.55
CA LYS A 74 -10.20 23.93 -21.81
C LYS A 74 -8.85 23.77 -22.49
N ALA A 75 -8.54 22.58 -22.97
CA ALA A 75 -7.32 22.27 -23.70
C ALA A 75 -7.67 21.55 -25.00
N GLU A 76 -7.39 22.17 -26.12
CA GLU A 76 -7.64 21.61 -27.47
C GLU A 76 -6.30 21.32 -28.15
N LEU A 77 -6.12 20.07 -28.59
CA LEU A 77 -4.92 19.65 -29.30
C LEU A 77 -4.87 20.33 -30.67
N VAL A 78 -3.76 20.98 -30.96
CA VAL A 78 -3.50 21.54 -32.29
C VAL A 78 -2.91 20.45 -33.17
N THR A 79 -3.63 20.07 -34.22
CA THR A 79 -3.29 18.93 -35.09
C THR A 79 -2.66 19.37 -36.43
N ASP A 80 -2.28 20.64 -36.58
CA ASP A 80 -1.69 21.13 -37.80
C ASP A 80 -0.37 20.41 -38.12
N GLY A 81 -0.32 19.80 -39.32
CA GLY A 81 0.88 19.19 -39.87
C GLY A 81 1.40 17.95 -39.14
N ASP A 82 0.54 17.17 -38.43
CA ASP A 82 0.91 15.96 -37.69
C ASP A 82 2.07 16.16 -36.71
N SER A 83 2.20 17.37 -36.18
CA SER A 83 3.30 17.76 -35.31
C SER A 83 2.97 17.43 -33.86
N PHE A 84 2.84 16.13 -33.54
CA PHE A 84 2.65 15.63 -32.18
C PHE A 84 3.27 14.24 -32.04
N SER A 85 3.68 13.90 -30.81
CA SER A 85 4.14 12.56 -30.44
C SER A 85 3.28 12.06 -29.29
N ILE A 86 2.34 11.19 -29.61
CA ILE A 86 1.38 10.63 -28.67
C ILE A 86 1.39 9.10 -28.83
N SER A 87 1.68 8.41 -27.74
CA SER A 87 1.57 6.96 -27.68
C SER A 87 0.35 6.53 -26.85
N ARG A 88 -0.16 5.36 -27.15
CA ARG A 88 -1.26 4.76 -26.40
C ARG A 88 -0.81 3.46 -25.77
N ASP A 89 -1.04 3.35 -24.46
CA ASP A 89 -0.70 2.20 -23.66
C ASP A 89 -1.98 1.59 -23.07
N TYR A 90 -2.07 0.26 -23.12
CA TYR A 90 -3.19 -0.46 -22.52
C TYR A 90 -2.85 -0.82 -21.08
N ARG A 91 -3.70 -0.40 -20.16
CA ARG A 91 -3.66 -0.88 -18.78
C ARG A 91 -4.78 -1.87 -18.55
N PRO A 92 -4.44 -3.13 -18.22
CA PRO A 92 -5.44 -4.11 -17.82
C PRO A 92 -6.20 -3.64 -16.58
N PRO A 93 -7.42 -4.14 -16.34
CA PRO A 93 -8.12 -3.87 -15.08
C PRO A 93 -7.28 -4.35 -13.89
N ALA A 94 -7.38 -3.68 -12.76
CA ALA A 94 -6.56 -3.90 -11.56
C ALA A 94 -6.62 -5.35 -11.03
N THR A 95 -7.68 -6.08 -11.35
CA THR A 95 -7.78 -7.53 -11.14
C THR A 95 -8.34 -8.18 -12.40
N ARG A 96 -7.73 -9.29 -12.84
CA ARG A 96 -8.23 -10.12 -13.95
C ARG A 96 -9.69 -10.55 -13.75
N MET A 97 -10.18 -10.53 -12.52
CA MET A 97 -11.55 -10.93 -12.15
C MET A 97 -12.57 -9.79 -12.15
N LYS A 98 -12.14 -8.54 -12.21
CA LYS A 98 -13.08 -7.44 -12.45
C LYS A 98 -13.37 -7.43 -13.94
N HIS A 99 -14.59 -7.87 -14.31
CA HIS A 99 -15.10 -7.73 -15.66
C HIS A 99 -15.05 -6.26 -16.07
N GLY A 100 -14.13 -5.92 -16.95
CA GLY A 100 -13.93 -4.59 -17.47
C GLY A 100 -12.86 -4.60 -18.56
N ASP A 101 -13.03 -3.77 -19.57
CA ASP A 101 -12.21 -3.78 -20.78
C ASP A 101 -10.80 -3.19 -20.57
N GLY A 102 -10.39 -2.91 -19.33
CA GLY A 102 -9.17 -2.17 -19.04
C GLY A 102 -9.29 -0.69 -19.48
N LYS A 103 -8.18 0.02 -19.43
CA LYS A 103 -8.14 1.45 -19.79
C LYS A 103 -7.02 1.71 -20.79
N VAL A 104 -7.32 2.42 -21.86
CA VAL A 104 -6.29 2.96 -22.74
C VAL A 104 -5.77 4.25 -22.13
N ARG A 105 -4.48 4.29 -21.85
CA ARG A 105 -3.77 5.47 -21.39
C ARG A 105 -3.12 6.16 -22.59
N THR A 106 -3.30 7.46 -22.69
CA THR A 106 -2.60 8.30 -23.65
C THR A 106 -1.36 8.86 -22.97
N LEU A 107 -0.19 8.66 -23.55
CA LEU A 107 1.08 9.24 -23.15
C LEU A 107 1.46 10.26 -24.21
N THR A 108 1.70 11.50 -23.79
CA THR A 108 2.09 12.59 -24.69
C THR A 108 3.56 12.87 -24.44
N ASP A 109 4.40 12.63 -25.46
CA ASP A 109 5.82 12.98 -25.40
C ASP A 109 6.04 14.39 -25.92
N TRP A 110 5.28 14.81 -26.91
CA TRP A 110 5.23 16.17 -27.40
C TRP A 110 3.84 16.50 -27.94
N ALA A 111 3.27 17.63 -27.56
CA ALA A 111 2.04 18.16 -28.14
C ALA A 111 1.93 19.66 -27.93
N HIS A 112 1.22 20.32 -28.86
CA HIS A 112 0.83 21.71 -28.79
C HIS A 112 -0.68 21.79 -28.56
N TYR A 113 -1.10 22.57 -27.53
CA TYR A 113 -2.50 22.79 -27.21
C TYR A 113 -2.85 24.26 -27.25
N THR A 114 -4.06 24.58 -27.66
CA THR A 114 -4.72 25.84 -27.33
C THR A 114 -5.36 25.67 -25.95
N TYR A 115 -4.86 26.40 -24.96
CA TYR A 115 -5.32 26.31 -23.57
C TYR A 115 -6.12 27.55 -23.20
N GLU A 116 -7.37 27.37 -22.77
CA GLU A 116 -8.27 28.47 -22.40
C GLU A 116 -8.59 28.41 -20.90
N TRP A 117 -8.38 29.52 -20.21
CA TRP A 117 -8.68 29.69 -18.80
C TRP A 117 -9.17 31.10 -18.48
N GLN A 118 -10.33 31.23 -17.84
CA GLN A 118 -10.93 32.50 -17.45
C GLN A 118 -11.00 33.55 -18.62
N GLY A 119 -11.30 33.09 -19.84
CA GLY A 119 -11.40 33.95 -21.02
C GLY A 119 -10.07 34.31 -21.66
N HIS A 120 -8.96 33.82 -21.15
CA HIS A 120 -7.63 33.99 -21.74
C HIS A 120 -7.19 32.74 -22.47
N THR A 121 -6.53 32.91 -23.62
CA THR A 121 -6.03 31.80 -24.44
C THR A 121 -4.51 31.81 -24.47
N PHE A 122 -3.93 30.63 -24.22
CA PHE A 122 -2.49 30.41 -24.17
C PHE A 122 -2.08 29.32 -25.15
N PRO A 123 -1.05 29.47 -25.98
CA PRO A 123 -0.33 28.33 -26.54
C PRO A 123 0.37 27.58 -25.44
N LEU A 124 0.09 26.27 -25.34
CA LEU A 124 0.68 25.37 -24.37
C LEU A 124 1.42 24.25 -25.10
N TYR A 125 2.71 24.11 -24.83
CA TYR A 125 3.50 22.99 -25.33
C TYR A 125 3.78 22.04 -24.16
N THR A 126 3.36 20.79 -24.29
CA THR A 126 3.69 19.72 -23.34
C THR A 126 4.82 18.88 -23.91
N MET A 127 5.88 18.69 -23.13
CA MET A 127 7.04 17.93 -23.56
C MET A 127 7.50 16.97 -22.47
N ARG A 128 7.78 15.74 -22.88
CA ARG A 128 8.31 14.69 -22.00
C ARG A 128 9.54 14.07 -22.63
N TRP A 129 10.57 13.83 -21.82
CA TRP A 129 11.78 13.13 -22.24
C TRP A 129 12.39 12.37 -21.06
N ASN A 130 13.41 11.57 -21.34
CA ASN A 130 14.23 10.92 -20.33
C ASN A 130 15.63 11.55 -20.37
N ASP A 131 16.12 12.07 -19.26
CA ASP A 131 17.47 12.67 -19.15
C ASP A 131 18.56 11.65 -18.83
N GLY A 132 18.23 10.35 -18.85
CA GLY A 132 19.11 9.25 -18.52
C GLY A 132 19.11 8.86 -17.04
N ARG A 133 18.48 9.66 -16.17
CA ARG A 133 18.29 9.39 -14.73
C ARG A 133 16.82 9.24 -14.38
N CYS A 134 16.01 10.16 -14.87
CA CYS A 134 14.56 10.15 -14.62
C CYS A 134 13.78 10.71 -15.80
N GLY A 135 12.50 10.36 -15.88
CA GLY A 135 11.57 11.00 -16.81
C GLY A 135 11.29 12.44 -16.39
N VAL A 136 11.52 13.37 -17.29
CA VAL A 136 11.17 14.80 -17.15
C VAL A 136 9.92 15.07 -17.95
N ALA A 137 8.99 15.85 -17.40
CA ALA A 137 7.80 16.30 -18.11
C ALA A 137 7.49 17.74 -17.71
N ASN A 138 7.50 18.63 -18.69
CA ASN A 138 7.27 20.05 -18.50
C ASN A 138 6.19 20.56 -19.46
N ASP A 139 5.44 21.51 -18.97
CA ASP A 139 4.50 22.32 -19.72
C ASP A 139 5.14 23.71 -19.94
N TYR A 140 5.03 24.23 -21.16
CA TYR A 140 5.54 25.54 -21.56
C TYR A 140 4.34 26.41 -21.96
N LEU A 141 4.02 27.39 -21.13
CA LEU A 141 2.94 28.36 -21.35
C LEU A 141 3.48 29.61 -21.99
N LEU A 142 2.84 30.06 -23.04
CA LEU A 142 3.22 31.28 -23.78
C LEU A 142 2.18 32.36 -23.58
N THR A 143 2.65 33.55 -23.15
CA THR A 143 1.81 34.77 -23.03
C THR A 143 2.38 35.89 -23.88
N PRO A 144 1.56 36.82 -24.36
CA PRO A 144 2.06 38.03 -25.03
C PRO A 144 3.01 38.81 -24.11
N ARG A 145 4.00 39.47 -24.68
CA ARG A 145 4.78 40.50 -23.98
C ARG A 145 4.05 41.81 -24.07
N ASP A 146 3.82 42.48 -22.96
CA ASP A 146 3.09 43.75 -22.92
C ASP A 146 3.88 44.89 -23.67
N GLU A 147 5.24 44.76 -23.71
CA GLU A 147 6.13 45.60 -24.49
C GLU A 147 7.32 44.81 -25.05
N PRO A 148 7.84 45.10 -26.25
CA PRO A 148 8.98 44.39 -26.83
C PRO A 148 10.28 44.48 -26.03
N CYS A 149 10.40 45.48 -25.17
CA CYS A 149 11.58 45.72 -24.28
C CYS A 149 11.24 45.54 -22.81
N SER A 150 10.09 44.96 -22.45
CA SER A 150 9.74 44.72 -21.05
C SER A 150 10.73 43.74 -20.43
N SER A 151 11.33 44.15 -19.32
CA SER A 151 12.16 43.30 -18.47
C SER A 151 11.35 42.30 -17.62
N ALA A 152 10.04 42.21 -17.85
CA ALA A 152 9.17 41.26 -17.14
C ALA A 152 9.57 39.82 -17.49
N ILE A 153 10.00 39.08 -16.47
CA ILE A 153 10.42 37.69 -16.58
C ILE A 153 9.23 36.78 -16.32
N GLN A 154 8.17 37.26 -15.69
CA GLN A 154 7.00 36.52 -15.23
C GLN A 154 5.71 37.20 -15.66
N SER A 155 4.69 36.39 -15.89
CA SER A 155 3.32 36.88 -16.21
C SER A 155 2.42 36.66 -14.96
N PRO A 156 1.87 37.74 -14.39
CA PRO A 156 0.95 37.62 -13.24
C PRO A 156 -0.27 36.74 -13.53
N LEU A 157 -0.73 36.71 -14.78
CA LEU A 157 -1.83 35.87 -15.21
C LEU A 157 -1.47 34.37 -15.17
N VAL A 158 -0.25 34.02 -15.59
CA VAL A 158 0.28 32.66 -15.51
C VAL A 158 0.48 32.24 -14.05
N ASP A 159 0.96 33.14 -13.20
CA ASP A 159 1.12 32.87 -11.76
C ASP A 159 -0.23 32.58 -11.09
N GLN A 160 -1.30 33.28 -11.47
CA GLN A 160 -2.66 33.00 -11.01
C GLN A 160 -3.15 31.62 -11.48
N LEU A 161 -2.93 31.27 -12.75
CA LEU A 161 -3.27 29.95 -13.29
C LEU A 161 -2.49 28.83 -12.59
N ILE A 162 -1.16 29.00 -12.44
CA ILE A 162 -0.32 28.03 -11.73
C ILE A 162 -0.79 27.85 -10.30
N THR A 163 -1.12 28.95 -9.60
CA THR A 163 -1.63 28.92 -8.23
C THR A 163 -2.97 28.18 -8.14
N ALA A 164 -3.91 28.48 -9.03
CA ALA A 164 -5.22 27.85 -9.08
C ALA A 164 -5.11 26.35 -9.39
N CYS A 165 -4.33 26.01 -10.40
CA CYS A 165 -4.07 24.62 -10.79
C CYS A 165 -3.28 23.87 -9.71
N GLY A 166 -2.28 24.50 -9.09
CA GLY A 166 -1.49 23.94 -8.01
C GLY A 166 -2.34 23.61 -6.77
N LYS A 167 -3.21 24.53 -6.39
CA LYS A 167 -4.21 24.30 -5.31
C LYS A 167 -5.08 23.08 -5.61
N TRP A 168 -5.61 23.00 -6.83
CA TRP A 168 -6.42 21.86 -7.25
C TRP A 168 -5.59 20.57 -7.30
N THR A 169 -4.38 20.60 -7.82
CA THR A 169 -3.49 19.43 -7.93
C THR A 169 -3.07 18.93 -6.55
N SER A 170 -2.92 19.82 -5.55
CA SER A 170 -2.54 19.44 -4.18
C SER A 170 -3.67 18.74 -3.41
N VAL A 171 -4.93 18.97 -3.79
CA VAL A 171 -6.07 18.26 -3.21
C VAL A 171 -6.14 16.82 -3.73
N VAL A 172 -6.55 15.90 -2.88
CA VAL A 172 -6.74 14.49 -3.24
C VAL A 172 -8.16 14.30 -3.77
N HIS A 173 -8.28 13.79 -5.00
CA HIS A 173 -9.57 13.54 -5.65
C HIS A 173 -9.78 12.05 -5.78
N ASP A 174 -10.53 11.41 -4.86
CA ASP A 174 -10.78 9.96 -4.84
C ASP A 174 -9.47 9.13 -4.88
N GLU A 175 -8.46 9.59 -4.18
CA GLU A 175 -7.12 9.00 -4.11
C GLU A 175 -6.55 9.13 -2.70
N ILE A 176 -5.56 8.34 -2.37
CA ILE A 176 -4.77 8.44 -1.14
C ILE A 176 -3.30 8.60 -1.53
N TYR A 177 -2.57 9.46 -0.83
CA TYR A 177 -1.13 9.55 -0.99
C TYR A 177 -0.43 8.32 -0.41
N VAL A 178 0.33 7.63 -1.27
CA VAL A 178 1.14 6.46 -0.91
C VAL A 178 2.60 6.78 -1.18
N PHE A 179 3.46 6.60 -0.18
CA PHE A 179 4.91 6.68 -0.32
C PHE A 179 5.47 5.29 -0.62
N ASP A 180 6.08 5.13 -1.79
CA ASP A 180 6.66 3.87 -2.25
C ASP A 180 7.77 4.18 -3.28
N GLY A 181 8.90 3.43 -3.24
CA GLY A 181 10.02 3.63 -4.16
C GLY A 181 10.67 5.02 -4.08
N GLY A 182 10.68 5.64 -2.89
CA GLY A 182 11.33 6.93 -2.65
C GLY A 182 10.53 8.17 -3.05
N HIS A 183 9.27 8.03 -3.44
CA HIS A 183 8.43 9.16 -3.85
C HIS A 183 6.95 8.97 -3.50
N TRP A 184 6.24 10.08 -3.39
CA TRP A 184 4.80 10.08 -3.20
C TRP A 184 4.06 9.87 -4.52
N ARG A 185 3.03 9.05 -4.49
CA ARG A 185 2.07 8.87 -5.58
C ARG A 185 0.65 8.87 -5.04
N LYS A 186 -0.29 9.24 -5.88
CA LYS A 186 -1.72 9.15 -5.58
C LYS A 186 -2.25 7.78 -6.02
N ASP A 187 -3.00 7.11 -5.15
CA ASP A 187 -3.48 5.74 -5.33
C ASP A 187 -5.00 5.67 -5.17
N SER A 188 -5.68 5.48 -6.29
CA SER A 188 -7.14 5.33 -6.34
C SER A 188 -7.63 3.93 -5.94
N GLU A 189 -6.77 2.90 -6.03
CA GLU A 189 -7.14 1.55 -5.62
C GLU A 189 -7.16 1.43 -4.10
N LEU A 190 -6.16 2.01 -3.43
CA LEU A 190 -6.15 2.10 -1.97
C LEU A 190 -7.34 2.92 -1.48
N TRP A 191 -7.65 4.05 -2.14
CA TRP A 191 -8.84 4.85 -1.82
C TRP A 191 -10.12 4.01 -1.93
N ALA A 192 -10.34 3.29 -3.03
CA ALA A 192 -11.50 2.41 -3.19
C ALA A 192 -11.55 1.31 -2.10
N GLY A 193 -10.39 0.76 -1.73
CA GLY A 193 -10.28 -0.20 -0.63
C GLY A 193 -10.61 0.41 0.74
N VAL A 194 -10.29 1.67 0.97
CA VAL A 194 -10.64 2.41 2.19
C VAL A 194 -12.13 2.76 2.21
N GLN A 195 -12.70 3.17 1.07
CA GLN A 195 -14.15 3.46 0.98
C GLN A 195 -15.03 2.24 1.26
N SER A 196 -14.54 1.04 0.97
CA SER A 196 -15.24 -0.21 1.29
C SER A 196 -15.11 -0.65 2.75
N ALA A 197 -14.22 -0.04 3.53
CA ALA A 197 -14.02 -0.40 4.93
C ALA A 197 -15.10 0.21 5.82
N SER A 198 -15.59 -0.55 6.81
CA SER A 198 -16.55 -0.08 7.81
C SER A 198 -16.11 -0.52 9.20
N TRP A 199 -16.46 0.29 10.20
CA TRP A 199 -16.30 -0.12 11.59
C TRP A 199 -17.20 -1.32 11.97
N ASP A 200 -18.25 -1.59 11.19
CA ASP A 200 -19.10 -2.79 11.37
C ASP A 200 -18.36 -4.08 10.98
N ASP A 201 -17.37 -3.96 10.10
CA ASP A 201 -16.51 -5.09 9.71
C ASP A 201 -15.36 -5.34 10.72
N VAL A 202 -15.14 -4.40 11.66
CA VAL A 202 -14.08 -4.47 12.66
C VAL A 202 -14.65 -5.00 13.98
N ILE A 203 -14.38 -6.26 14.26
CA ILE A 203 -14.76 -6.92 15.53
C ILE A 203 -13.58 -6.79 16.48
N LEU A 204 -13.77 -6.03 17.53
CA LEU A 204 -12.82 -5.79 18.61
C LEU A 204 -13.61 -5.66 19.91
N ASP A 205 -12.90 -5.75 21.03
CA ASP A 205 -13.46 -5.32 22.31
C ASP A 205 -14.09 -3.93 22.19
N PRO A 206 -15.36 -3.75 22.60
CA PRO A 206 -16.10 -2.49 22.40
C PRO A 206 -15.42 -1.26 23.03
N GLU A 207 -14.81 -1.44 24.20
CA GLU A 207 -14.12 -0.36 24.91
C GLU A 207 -12.85 0.03 24.16
N MET A 208 -12.06 -0.95 23.74
CA MET A 208 -10.86 -0.72 22.93
C MET A 208 -11.19 -0.01 21.61
N LYS A 209 -12.26 -0.42 20.93
CA LYS A 209 -12.73 0.18 19.67
C LYS A 209 -13.14 1.65 19.88
N GLN A 210 -13.93 1.92 20.90
CA GLN A 210 -14.36 3.29 21.25
C GLN A 210 -13.19 4.17 21.64
N ASN A 211 -12.26 3.65 22.45
CA ASN A 211 -11.07 4.39 22.86
C ASN A 211 -10.18 4.73 21.67
N LEU A 212 -9.95 3.80 20.74
CA LEU A 212 -9.16 4.03 19.54
C LEU A 212 -9.80 5.12 18.64
N ILE A 213 -11.10 5.03 18.40
CA ILE A 213 -11.84 6.03 17.62
C ILE A 213 -11.81 7.38 18.32
N GLY A 214 -12.10 7.39 19.62
CA GLY A 214 -12.13 8.60 20.44
C GLY A 214 -10.79 9.30 20.52
N ASP A 215 -9.69 8.58 20.73
CA ASP A 215 -8.33 9.14 20.77
C ASP A 215 -7.97 9.82 19.44
N VAL A 216 -8.32 9.20 18.31
CA VAL A 216 -8.05 9.74 16.97
C VAL A 216 -8.91 10.98 16.69
N GLN A 217 -10.21 10.91 16.97
CA GLN A 217 -11.12 12.05 16.76
C GLN A 217 -10.79 13.24 17.66
N SER A 218 -10.57 12.98 18.96
CA SER A 218 -10.21 14.01 19.93
C SER A 218 -8.91 14.74 19.55
N PHE A 219 -7.95 14.07 18.92
CA PHE A 219 -6.73 14.72 18.46
C PHE A 219 -7.02 15.85 17.47
N PHE A 220 -7.90 15.58 16.47
CA PHE A 220 -8.23 16.57 15.45
C PHE A 220 -9.21 17.63 15.95
N ASP A 221 -10.11 17.29 16.87
CA ASP A 221 -11.14 18.19 17.39
C ASP A 221 -10.59 19.20 18.43
N ASN A 222 -9.54 18.84 19.16
CA ASN A 222 -9.05 19.61 20.31
C ASN A 222 -7.78 20.43 20.02
N ARG A 223 -7.54 20.88 18.80
CA ARG A 223 -6.38 21.72 18.46
C ARG A 223 -6.20 22.88 19.43
N SER A 224 -7.27 23.60 19.74
CA SER A 224 -7.24 24.76 20.64
C SER A 224 -6.73 24.42 22.05
N VAL A 225 -7.01 23.20 22.53
CA VAL A 225 -6.56 22.72 23.84
C VAL A 225 -5.02 22.54 23.85
N TYR A 226 -4.46 22.02 22.76
CA TYR A 226 -2.98 21.91 22.63
C TYR A 226 -2.33 23.29 22.60
N GLU A 227 -2.93 24.26 21.89
CA GLU A 227 -2.47 25.65 21.83
C GLU A 227 -2.58 26.33 23.22
N GLU A 228 -3.68 26.14 23.94
CA GLU A 228 -3.91 26.72 25.29
C GLU A 228 -2.88 26.21 26.31
N PHE A 229 -2.59 24.89 26.27
CA PHE A 229 -1.60 24.30 27.18
C PHE A 229 -0.15 24.46 26.71
N GLY A 230 0.09 25.04 25.53
CA GLY A 230 1.42 25.24 24.99
C GLY A 230 2.17 23.93 24.68
N VAL A 231 1.43 22.84 24.44
CA VAL A 231 1.99 21.53 24.08
C VAL A 231 1.95 21.31 22.56
N PRO A 232 2.92 20.60 21.98
CA PRO A 232 2.92 20.32 20.55
C PRO A 232 1.67 19.53 20.13
N TRP A 233 0.99 19.97 19.09
CA TRP A 233 -0.17 19.29 18.53
C TRP A 233 0.25 18.13 17.62
N LYS A 234 0.88 17.14 18.20
CA LYS A 234 1.30 15.88 17.54
C LYS A 234 1.04 14.70 18.46
N ARG A 235 0.78 13.54 17.88
CA ARG A 235 0.55 12.31 18.63
C ARG A 235 0.97 11.08 17.82
N GLY A 236 1.36 10.02 18.53
CA GLY A 236 1.66 8.73 17.93
C GLY A 236 0.92 7.57 18.60
N ILE A 237 0.35 6.69 17.80
CA ILE A 237 -0.38 5.49 18.23
C ILE A 237 0.30 4.26 17.65
N ILE A 238 0.54 3.22 18.45
CA ILE A 238 0.99 1.91 17.99
C ILE A 238 -0.15 0.90 18.11
N LEU A 239 -0.50 0.27 16.98
CA LEU A 239 -1.36 -0.91 16.95
C LEU A 239 -0.47 -2.15 16.90
N HIS A 240 -0.47 -2.95 17.96
CA HIS A 240 0.41 -4.12 18.05
C HIS A 240 -0.35 -5.39 18.41
N GLY A 241 0.22 -6.54 18.07
CA GLY A 241 -0.34 -7.85 18.42
C GLY A 241 -0.30 -8.84 17.27
N THR A 242 -0.87 -10.00 17.48
CA THR A 242 -0.80 -11.16 16.58
C THR A 242 -1.23 -10.80 15.14
N PRO A 243 -0.56 -11.38 14.11
CA PRO A 243 -0.99 -11.25 12.73
C PRO A 243 -2.45 -11.69 12.54
N GLY A 244 -3.19 -11.00 11.69
CA GLY A 244 -4.57 -11.36 11.37
C GLY A 244 -5.62 -10.98 12.43
N CYS A 245 -5.27 -10.15 13.43
CA CYS A 245 -6.19 -9.68 14.48
C CYS A 245 -6.84 -8.33 14.19
N GLY A 246 -6.82 -7.84 12.94
CA GLY A 246 -7.63 -6.69 12.52
C GLY A 246 -6.93 -5.33 12.49
N LYS A 247 -5.60 -5.22 12.74
CA LYS A 247 -4.85 -3.96 12.73
C LYS A 247 -5.04 -3.16 11.43
N THR A 248 -4.76 -3.75 10.28
CA THR A 248 -4.90 -3.10 8.97
C THR A 248 -6.34 -2.72 8.63
N VAL A 249 -7.32 -3.55 9.03
CA VAL A 249 -8.74 -3.24 8.79
C VAL A 249 -9.16 -2.03 9.63
N SER A 250 -8.72 -1.94 10.87
CA SER A 250 -8.95 -0.78 11.76
C SER A 250 -8.30 0.50 11.21
N ILE A 251 -7.08 0.41 10.66
CA ILE A 251 -6.41 1.54 10.01
C ILE A 251 -7.24 2.03 8.81
N LYS A 252 -7.76 1.13 7.97
CA LYS A 252 -8.61 1.52 6.85
C LYS A 252 -9.91 2.17 7.29
N ALA A 253 -10.55 1.65 8.33
CA ALA A 253 -11.76 2.24 8.91
C ALA A 253 -11.48 3.65 9.48
N LEU A 254 -10.33 3.86 10.17
CA LEU A 254 -9.88 5.17 10.62
C LEU A 254 -9.65 6.13 9.46
N MET A 255 -8.94 5.69 8.41
CA MET A 255 -8.71 6.51 7.22
C MET A 255 -10.02 7.00 6.61
N ARG A 256 -11.02 6.13 6.47
CA ARG A 256 -12.34 6.49 5.96
C ARG A 256 -13.04 7.53 6.85
N THR A 257 -13.08 7.26 8.16
CA THR A 257 -13.71 8.19 9.13
C THR A 257 -13.07 9.58 9.07
N LEU A 258 -11.76 9.66 8.87
CA LEU A 258 -11.02 10.92 8.81
C LEU A 258 -11.19 11.65 7.48
N GLN A 259 -11.35 10.93 6.36
CA GLN A 259 -11.68 11.55 5.08
C GLN A 259 -13.04 12.27 5.11
N GLU A 260 -14.01 11.72 5.82
CA GLU A 260 -15.30 12.38 6.04
C GLU A 260 -15.17 13.70 6.83
N ARG A 261 -14.02 13.94 7.48
CA ARG A 261 -13.65 15.14 8.24
C ARG A 261 -12.61 16.02 7.55
N ASP A 262 -12.37 15.78 6.28
CA ASP A 262 -11.37 16.50 5.46
C ASP A 262 -9.92 16.39 6.00
N VAL A 263 -9.60 15.28 6.70
CA VAL A 263 -8.24 14.96 7.15
C VAL A 263 -7.60 14.00 6.15
N ALA A 264 -6.48 14.41 5.56
CA ALA A 264 -5.79 13.62 4.54
C ALA A 264 -5.04 12.41 5.15
N PRO A 265 -5.34 11.16 4.72
CA PRO A 265 -4.51 10.02 5.05
C PRO A 265 -3.27 9.97 4.15
N LEU A 266 -2.11 9.75 4.75
CA LEU A 266 -0.82 9.53 4.10
C LEU A 266 -0.33 8.12 4.48
N TYR A 267 -0.09 7.27 3.50
CA TYR A 267 0.27 5.87 3.73
C TYR A 267 1.71 5.60 3.28
N VAL A 268 2.54 5.09 4.20
CA VAL A 268 3.93 4.72 3.94
C VAL A 268 4.04 3.22 3.79
N LYS A 269 4.40 2.77 2.58
CA LYS A 269 4.53 1.36 2.24
C LYS A 269 5.98 0.88 2.33
N SER A 270 6.95 1.70 1.93
CA SER A 270 8.36 1.36 1.93
C SER A 270 9.20 2.62 2.12
N LEU A 271 10.37 2.49 2.75
CA LEU A 271 11.38 3.55 2.82
C LEU A 271 12.46 3.41 1.72
N GLU A 272 12.43 2.32 0.96
CA GLU A 272 13.38 2.08 -0.12
C GLU A 272 13.17 3.08 -1.27
N GLY A 273 14.28 3.54 -1.84
CA GLY A 273 14.28 4.47 -2.96
C GLY A 273 15.70 4.81 -3.41
N ASP A 274 15.84 5.31 -4.62
CA ASP A 274 17.13 5.60 -5.27
C ASP A 274 18.01 6.61 -4.49
N ASN A 275 17.37 7.53 -3.75
CA ASN A 275 18.06 8.55 -2.95
C ASN A 275 18.36 8.08 -1.51
N GLY A 276 18.04 6.84 -1.18
CA GLY A 276 18.24 6.23 0.13
C GLY A 276 17.17 6.55 1.16
N GLN A 277 17.12 5.72 2.21
CA GLN A 277 16.06 5.72 3.22
C GLN A 277 15.97 7.02 4.04
N GLN A 278 17.10 7.69 4.27
CA GLN A 278 17.10 8.98 5.01
C GLN A 278 16.39 10.08 4.22
N PHE A 279 16.61 10.13 2.90
CA PHE A 279 15.90 11.04 2.02
C PHE A 279 14.40 10.72 2.02
N SER A 280 14.04 9.44 1.98
CA SER A 280 12.66 8.97 2.04
C SER A 280 11.96 9.45 3.32
N ILE A 281 12.59 9.27 4.48
CA ILE A 281 12.05 9.72 5.78
C ILE A 281 11.82 11.24 5.77
N ARG A 282 12.81 12.03 5.31
CA ARG A 282 12.66 13.49 5.18
C ARG A 282 11.49 13.87 4.27
N SER A 283 11.39 13.24 3.10
CA SER A 283 10.31 13.48 2.15
C SER A 283 8.93 13.13 2.74
N ILE A 284 8.85 12.07 3.55
CA ILE A 284 7.62 11.65 4.22
C ILE A 284 7.16 12.72 5.21
N PHE A 285 8.03 13.15 6.12
CA PHE A 285 7.68 14.15 7.12
C PHE A 285 7.47 15.55 6.51
N HIS A 286 8.22 15.90 5.46
CA HIS A 286 7.96 17.14 4.71
C HIS A 286 6.52 17.14 4.14
N GLN A 287 6.10 16.09 3.46
CA GLN A 287 4.75 15.99 2.92
C GLN A 287 3.69 15.99 4.02
N ALA A 288 3.93 15.31 5.14
CA ALA A 288 3.02 15.31 6.27
C ALA A 288 2.81 16.73 6.84
N ARG A 289 3.88 17.54 6.94
CA ARG A 289 3.80 18.95 7.38
C ARG A 289 3.02 19.81 6.38
N VAL A 290 3.20 19.57 5.08
CA VAL A 290 2.46 20.29 4.02
C VAL A 290 0.97 19.95 4.04
N MET A 291 0.64 18.70 4.37
CA MET A 291 -0.75 18.19 4.38
C MET A 291 -1.42 18.27 5.75
N ALA A 292 -0.75 18.81 6.77
CA ALA A 292 -1.32 18.91 8.12
C ALA A 292 -2.57 19.82 8.15
N PRO A 293 -3.67 19.43 8.85
CA PRO A 293 -3.77 18.23 9.68
C PRO A 293 -3.91 16.94 8.86
N CYS A 294 -3.15 15.91 9.22
CA CYS A 294 -3.11 14.66 8.47
C CYS A 294 -2.92 13.43 9.37
N LEU A 295 -3.30 12.27 8.84
CA LEU A 295 -3.00 10.96 9.41
C LEU A 295 -1.82 10.34 8.65
N LEU A 296 -0.69 10.14 9.32
CA LEU A 296 0.49 9.49 8.75
C LEU A 296 0.59 8.04 9.23
N VAL A 297 0.47 7.09 8.31
CA VAL A 297 0.39 5.66 8.61
C VAL A 297 1.65 4.94 8.19
N PHE A 298 2.21 4.15 9.10
CA PHE A 298 3.33 3.23 8.91
C PHE A 298 2.86 1.81 9.21
N GLU A 299 2.67 0.96 8.22
CA GLU A 299 2.44 -0.47 8.47
C GLU A 299 3.77 -1.21 8.61
N ASP A 300 3.79 -2.25 9.46
CA ASP A 300 4.97 -3.04 9.79
C ASP A 300 6.18 -2.18 10.20
N LEU A 301 5.94 -1.30 11.19
CA LEU A 301 6.89 -0.30 11.67
C LEU A 301 8.24 -0.91 12.07
N ASP A 302 8.25 -2.12 12.62
CA ASP A 302 9.45 -2.88 12.97
C ASP A 302 10.30 -3.26 11.75
N SER A 303 9.67 -3.49 10.60
CA SER A 303 10.34 -3.77 9.33
C SER A 303 10.83 -2.48 8.66
N LEU A 304 10.05 -1.40 8.75
CA LEU A 304 10.39 -0.12 8.14
C LEU A 304 11.55 0.58 8.85
N ILE A 305 11.57 0.59 10.19
CA ILE A 305 12.53 1.37 10.99
C ILE A 305 13.61 0.47 11.55
N GLN A 306 14.53 0.06 10.69
CA GLN A 306 15.71 -0.70 11.07
C GLN A 306 16.78 0.21 11.72
N ASP A 307 17.79 -0.41 12.37
CA ASP A 307 18.85 0.29 13.12
C ASP A 307 19.54 1.40 12.34
N LYS A 308 19.78 1.21 11.04
CA LYS A 308 20.48 2.14 10.16
C LYS A 308 19.77 3.51 10.01
N VAL A 309 18.44 3.49 10.07
CA VAL A 309 17.62 4.70 9.84
C VAL A 309 16.92 5.19 11.10
N ARG A 310 16.97 4.41 12.18
CA ARG A 310 16.27 4.69 13.42
C ARG A 310 16.56 6.09 13.98
N SER A 311 17.82 6.44 14.13
CA SER A 311 18.20 7.75 14.68
C SER A 311 17.66 8.89 13.82
N TYR A 312 17.68 8.72 12.50
CA TYR A 312 17.16 9.72 11.58
C TYR A 312 15.63 9.85 11.70
N PHE A 313 14.91 8.73 11.73
CA PHE A 313 13.46 8.70 11.95
C PHE A 313 13.07 9.37 13.27
N LEU A 314 13.80 9.07 14.35
CA LEU A 314 13.54 9.65 15.65
C LEU A 314 13.78 11.18 15.66
N ASN A 315 14.77 11.66 14.92
CA ASN A 315 15.01 13.09 14.76
C ASN A 315 13.89 13.79 13.99
N GLU A 316 13.29 13.15 12.98
CA GLU A 316 12.13 13.70 12.28
C GLU A 316 10.88 13.71 13.18
N VAL A 317 10.66 12.67 13.98
CA VAL A 317 9.52 12.59 14.92
C VAL A 317 9.62 13.65 16.02
N ASP A 318 10.82 13.81 16.62
CA ASP A 318 11.06 14.74 17.76
C ASP A 318 11.75 16.04 17.36
N GLY A 319 12.17 16.18 16.10
CA GLY A 319 13.11 17.17 15.63
C GLY A 319 12.72 18.63 15.82
N LEU A 320 13.62 19.52 15.38
CA LEU A 320 13.47 20.97 15.47
C LEU A 320 12.29 21.52 14.64
N GLU A 321 11.89 20.80 13.60
CA GLU A 321 10.74 21.16 12.79
C GLU A 321 9.44 20.74 13.50
N ARG A 322 8.50 21.65 13.54
CA ARG A 322 7.21 21.38 14.17
C ARG A 322 6.40 20.39 13.35
N ASN A 323 5.89 19.37 14.02
CA ASN A 323 4.99 18.36 13.45
C ASN A 323 3.52 18.59 13.88
N ASP A 324 3.12 19.87 14.02
CA ASP A 324 1.78 20.22 14.47
C ASP A 324 0.72 19.73 13.47
N GLY A 325 -0.34 19.12 13.99
CA GLY A 325 -1.42 18.54 13.20
C GLY A 325 -1.14 17.15 12.62
N ILE A 326 0.00 16.53 12.96
CA ILE A 326 0.32 15.19 12.47
C ILE A 326 -0.02 14.15 13.53
N LEU A 327 -1.00 13.29 13.22
CA LEU A 327 -1.26 12.05 13.95
C LEU A 327 -0.53 10.90 13.24
N MET A 328 0.39 10.24 13.93
CA MET A 328 1.09 9.06 13.41
C MET A 328 0.42 7.79 13.93
N ILE A 329 0.20 6.81 13.05
CA ILE A 329 -0.19 5.45 13.42
C ILE A 329 0.86 4.48 12.89
N GLY A 330 1.46 3.69 13.79
CA GLY A 330 2.33 2.58 13.44
C GLY A 330 1.65 1.24 13.73
N SER A 331 1.72 0.27 12.83
CA SER A 331 1.35 -1.11 13.16
C SER A 331 2.59 -2.00 13.27
N THR A 332 2.55 -3.01 14.14
CA THR A 332 3.58 -4.04 14.25
C THR A 332 2.99 -5.36 14.76
N ASN A 333 3.56 -6.46 14.31
CA ASN A 333 3.25 -7.77 14.87
C ASN A 333 4.15 -8.09 16.08
N PHE A 334 5.29 -7.41 16.22
CA PHE A 334 6.33 -7.70 17.19
C PHE A 334 6.74 -6.43 17.94
N LEU A 335 5.97 -6.05 18.96
CA LEU A 335 6.25 -4.85 19.75
C LEU A 335 7.66 -4.90 20.38
N ASP A 336 8.13 -6.09 20.75
CA ASP A 336 9.43 -6.31 21.38
C ASP A 336 10.62 -6.11 20.41
N ARG A 337 10.38 -6.18 19.10
CA ARG A 337 11.38 -5.86 18.07
C ARG A 337 11.53 -4.37 17.84
N LEU A 338 10.53 -3.57 18.22
CA LEU A 338 10.64 -2.12 18.16
C LEU A 338 11.59 -1.62 19.24
N ASP A 339 12.53 -0.78 18.82
CA ASP A 339 13.45 -0.14 19.74
C ASP A 339 12.69 0.58 20.88
N PRO A 340 13.18 0.46 22.15
CA PRO A 340 12.59 1.15 23.28
C PRO A 340 12.46 2.67 23.10
N SER A 341 13.33 3.29 22.30
CA SER A 341 13.25 4.71 21.99
C SER A 341 12.02 5.09 21.15
N ILE A 342 11.44 4.13 20.42
CA ILE A 342 10.19 4.30 19.68
C ILE A 342 9.01 3.92 20.60
N SER A 343 9.08 2.72 21.19
CA SER A 343 7.95 2.11 21.89
C SER A 343 7.75 2.56 23.33
N LYS A 344 8.79 3.09 24.01
CA LYS A 344 8.72 3.43 25.45
C LYS A 344 8.81 4.92 25.73
N ARG A 345 8.98 5.79 24.72
CA ARG A 345 9.09 7.25 24.92
C ARG A 345 7.76 7.95 24.61
N PRO A 346 7.09 8.53 25.63
CA PRO A 346 5.75 9.12 25.50
C PRO A 346 5.65 10.28 24.50
N SER A 347 6.76 10.98 24.21
CA SER A 347 6.77 12.12 23.25
C SER A 347 6.62 11.68 21.78
N ARG A 348 6.66 10.38 21.49
CA ARG A 348 6.68 9.80 20.13
C ARG A 348 5.41 9.00 19.84
N PHE A 349 5.29 7.84 20.51
CA PHE A 349 4.12 6.98 20.44
C PHE A 349 3.61 6.78 21.87
N ASP A 350 2.65 7.62 22.26
CA ASP A 350 2.14 7.69 23.62
C ASP A 350 1.00 6.72 23.89
N ARG A 351 0.32 6.26 22.84
CA ARG A 351 -0.76 5.28 22.93
C ARG A 351 -0.39 3.97 22.26
N LYS A 352 -0.80 2.87 22.88
CA LYS A 352 -0.63 1.51 22.37
C LYS A 352 -1.92 0.74 22.51
N TYR A 353 -2.33 0.12 21.43
CA TYR A 353 -3.51 -0.72 21.38
C TYR A 353 -3.09 -2.15 21.07
N HIS A 354 -3.40 -3.08 21.98
CA HIS A 354 -3.03 -4.47 21.85
C HIS A 354 -4.15 -5.28 21.18
N PHE A 355 -3.94 -5.68 19.94
CA PHE A 355 -4.82 -6.54 19.17
C PHE A 355 -4.55 -8.00 19.52
N GLN A 356 -5.30 -8.50 20.48
CA GLN A 356 -5.22 -9.89 20.95
C GLN A 356 -5.94 -10.83 19.96
N LEU A 357 -5.70 -12.14 20.14
CA LEU A 357 -6.54 -13.15 19.51
C LEU A 357 -8.00 -12.96 19.98
N PRO A 358 -9.00 -13.18 19.11
CA PRO A 358 -10.38 -13.02 19.48
C PRO A 358 -10.80 -13.99 20.58
N GLY A 359 -11.42 -13.47 21.62
CA GLY A 359 -12.05 -14.27 22.66
C GLY A 359 -13.29 -15.01 22.13
N LEU A 360 -13.92 -15.83 22.96
CA LEU A 360 -15.11 -16.60 22.55
C LEU A 360 -16.22 -15.67 22.02
N HIS A 361 -16.44 -14.54 22.68
CA HIS A 361 -17.48 -13.58 22.29
C HIS A 361 -17.22 -12.97 20.90
N GLU A 362 -15.99 -12.55 20.64
CA GLU A 362 -15.61 -11.99 19.35
C GLU A 362 -15.66 -13.05 18.23
N ARG A 363 -15.32 -14.31 18.54
CA ARG A 363 -15.47 -15.41 17.57
C ARG A 363 -16.92 -15.69 17.24
N VAL A 364 -17.84 -15.63 18.22
CA VAL A 364 -19.29 -15.75 17.98
C VAL A 364 -19.77 -14.60 17.09
N LEU A 365 -19.40 -13.36 17.40
CA LEU A 365 -19.73 -12.19 16.57
C LEU A 365 -19.21 -12.34 15.13
N TYR A 366 -18.02 -12.91 14.96
CA TYR A 366 -17.46 -13.14 13.63
C TYR A 366 -18.21 -14.23 12.85
N CYS A 367 -18.62 -15.29 13.52
CA CYS A 367 -19.50 -16.32 12.92
C CYS A 367 -20.84 -15.72 12.52
N GLN A 368 -21.46 -14.89 13.37
CA GLN A 368 -22.71 -14.17 13.05
C GLN A 368 -22.56 -13.22 11.88
N TYR A 369 -21.42 -12.52 11.77
CA TYR A 369 -21.10 -11.69 10.61
C TYR A 369 -21.11 -12.51 9.30
N TRP A 370 -20.49 -13.71 9.29
CA TRP A 370 -20.53 -14.60 8.13
C TRP A 370 -21.92 -15.13 7.86
N ARG A 371 -22.68 -15.51 8.89
CA ARG A 371 -24.08 -15.91 8.75
C ARG A 371 -24.89 -14.79 8.08
N ASN A 372 -24.73 -13.55 8.52
CA ASN A 372 -25.44 -12.41 7.93
C ASN A 372 -25.06 -12.20 6.45
N LYS A 373 -23.80 -12.37 6.09
CA LYS A 373 -23.37 -12.37 4.68
C LYS A 373 -23.99 -13.47 3.84
N LEU A 374 -24.30 -14.61 4.46
CA LEU A 374 -24.83 -15.80 3.81
C LEU A 374 -26.35 -15.92 3.93
N GLN A 375 -27.07 -14.90 4.39
CA GLN A 375 -28.52 -14.92 4.59
C GLN A 375 -29.33 -15.40 3.35
N LYS A 376 -28.82 -15.16 2.16
CA LYS A 376 -29.43 -15.59 0.89
C LYS A 376 -29.33 -17.11 0.65
N ARG A 377 -28.49 -17.82 1.40
CA ARG A 377 -28.21 -19.26 1.31
C ARG A 377 -28.78 -19.98 2.52
N GLN A 378 -30.13 -20.01 2.63
CA GLN A 378 -30.84 -20.69 3.72
C GLN A 378 -30.63 -22.21 3.73
N ASP A 379 -30.27 -22.77 2.56
CA ASP A 379 -29.91 -24.18 2.37
C ASP A 379 -28.74 -24.66 3.24
N LEU A 380 -27.90 -23.74 3.73
CA LEU A 380 -26.73 -24.08 4.54
C LEU A 380 -27.05 -24.41 6.01
N GLY A 381 -28.24 -24.10 6.50
CA GLY A 381 -28.64 -24.35 7.89
C GLY A 381 -27.71 -23.64 8.91
N PHE A 382 -27.21 -22.44 8.60
CA PHE A 382 -26.29 -21.69 9.44
C PHE A 382 -27.05 -20.93 10.53
N THR A 383 -27.28 -21.60 11.67
CA THR A 383 -28.04 -21.09 12.83
C THR A 383 -27.11 -20.45 13.87
N ASP A 384 -27.69 -19.81 14.91
CA ASP A 384 -26.93 -19.24 16.02
C ASP A 384 -26.21 -20.34 16.83
N GLU A 385 -26.82 -21.51 17.00
CA GLU A 385 -26.18 -22.64 17.68
C GLU A 385 -24.94 -23.13 16.91
N VAL A 386 -24.98 -23.12 15.57
CA VAL A 386 -23.81 -23.44 14.74
C VAL A 386 -22.72 -22.38 14.95
N CYS A 387 -23.07 -21.09 15.04
CA CYS A 387 -22.09 -20.05 15.36
C CYS A 387 -21.39 -20.28 16.70
N ASP A 388 -22.14 -20.66 17.73
CA ASP A 388 -21.60 -20.94 19.07
C ASP A 388 -20.66 -22.16 19.07
N ILE A 389 -21.05 -23.23 18.37
CA ILE A 389 -20.21 -24.44 18.24
C ILE A 389 -18.91 -24.11 17.51
N VAL A 390 -19.00 -23.44 16.37
CA VAL A 390 -17.80 -23.05 15.58
C VAL A 390 -16.88 -22.15 16.39
N ALA A 391 -17.43 -21.19 17.12
CA ALA A 391 -16.65 -20.31 17.97
C ALA A 391 -15.90 -21.07 19.09
N ARG A 392 -16.47 -22.15 19.64
CA ARG A 392 -15.80 -23.01 20.62
C ARG A 392 -14.73 -23.89 19.96
N LEU A 393 -14.98 -24.40 18.76
CA LEU A 393 -14.02 -25.24 18.01
C LEU A 393 -12.79 -24.44 17.53
N THR A 394 -12.87 -23.13 17.46
CA THR A 394 -11.82 -22.26 16.90
C THR A 394 -11.07 -21.48 17.98
N GLU A 395 -10.79 -22.11 19.10
CA GLU A 395 -9.92 -21.55 20.13
C GLU A 395 -8.55 -21.21 19.51
N ASP A 396 -7.95 -20.10 19.94
CA ASP A 396 -6.67 -19.57 19.44
C ASP A 396 -6.61 -19.18 17.94
N PHE A 397 -7.74 -19.21 17.22
CA PHE A 397 -7.76 -18.72 15.85
C PHE A 397 -7.76 -17.19 15.81
N SER A 398 -6.89 -16.61 14.96
CA SER A 398 -7.00 -15.20 14.58
C SER A 398 -8.18 -14.99 13.62
N PHE A 399 -8.61 -13.73 13.43
CA PHE A 399 -9.66 -13.43 12.43
C PHE A 399 -9.25 -13.82 11.01
N ALA A 400 -7.95 -13.85 10.69
CA ALA A 400 -7.46 -14.34 9.41
C ALA A 400 -7.71 -15.84 9.25
N TYR A 401 -7.43 -16.65 10.28
CA TYR A 401 -7.74 -18.08 10.28
C TYR A 401 -9.23 -18.34 10.25
N LEU A 402 -10.03 -17.58 11.01
CA LEU A 402 -11.50 -17.66 10.95
C LEU A 402 -12.03 -17.34 9.56
N LYS A 403 -11.47 -16.32 8.89
CA LYS A 403 -11.83 -15.99 7.50
C LYS A 403 -11.52 -17.15 6.57
N GLU A 404 -10.33 -17.71 6.67
CA GLU A 404 -9.89 -18.84 5.85
C GLU A 404 -10.78 -20.06 6.06
N LEU A 405 -11.15 -20.38 7.30
CA LEU A 405 -12.10 -21.43 7.64
C LEU A 405 -13.40 -21.30 6.86
N PHE A 406 -14.04 -20.12 6.89
CA PHE A 406 -15.29 -19.90 6.16
C PHE A 406 -15.12 -19.95 4.65
N VAL A 407 -14.02 -19.42 4.13
CA VAL A 407 -13.72 -19.44 2.68
C VAL A 407 -13.55 -20.88 2.21
N GLN A 408 -12.76 -21.69 2.91
CA GLN A 408 -12.53 -23.10 2.58
C GLN A 408 -13.82 -23.91 2.68
N ALA A 409 -14.62 -23.70 3.74
CA ALA A 409 -15.89 -24.38 3.91
C ALA A 409 -16.87 -24.04 2.78
N LEU A 410 -16.97 -22.77 2.38
CA LEU A 410 -17.84 -22.36 1.28
C LEU A 410 -17.37 -22.89 -0.07
N LEU A 411 -16.07 -22.98 -0.32
CA LEU A 411 -15.51 -23.61 -1.51
C LEU A 411 -15.79 -25.12 -1.54
N ALA A 412 -15.72 -25.80 -0.40
CA ALA A 412 -16.08 -27.22 -0.28
C ALA A 412 -17.57 -27.44 -0.62
N VAL A 413 -18.46 -26.62 -0.05
CA VAL A 413 -19.90 -26.65 -0.39
C VAL A 413 -20.13 -26.40 -1.89
N ALA A 414 -19.46 -25.39 -2.47
CA ALA A 414 -19.64 -25.03 -3.87
C ALA A 414 -19.12 -26.10 -4.85
N SER A 415 -18.13 -26.90 -4.44
CA SER A 415 -17.55 -27.98 -5.25
C SER A 415 -18.21 -29.33 -5.06
N GLY A 416 -19.23 -29.46 -4.21
CA GLY A 416 -19.92 -30.72 -3.92
C GLY A 416 -19.07 -31.76 -3.15
N ARG A 417 -17.88 -31.38 -2.69
CA ARG A 417 -16.93 -32.28 -2.01
C ARG A 417 -17.29 -32.60 -0.55
N GLY A 418 -18.48 -32.19 -0.10
CA GLY A 418 -18.91 -32.38 1.28
C GLY A 418 -19.42 -33.80 1.60
N GLU A 419 -19.84 -34.55 0.60
CA GLU A 419 -20.56 -35.84 0.79
C GLU A 419 -19.74 -37.07 0.38
N ASP A 420 -18.79 -36.95 -0.57
CA ASP A 420 -18.15 -38.11 -1.19
C ASP A 420 -16.84 -38.60 -0.52
N GLU A 421 -16.25 -37.85 0.40
CA GLU A 421 -14.94 -38.21 1.01
C GLU A 421 -15.02 -39.02 2.31
N GLU A 422 -16.18 -39.14 2.95
CA GLU A 422 -16.34 -39.99 4.13
C GLU A 422 -16.30 -41.48 3.77
N GLU A 423 -16.84 -41.89 2.62
CA GLU A 423 -16.82 -43.31 2.18
C GLU A 423 -15.42 -43.79 1.77
N ILE A 424 -14.54 -42.90 1.28
CA ILE A 424 -13.19 -43.28 0.84
C ILE A 424 -12.23 -43.43 2.02
N ASN A 425 -12.38 -42.66 3.10
CA ASN A 425 -11.52 -42.74 4.28
C ASN A 425 -11.88 -43.88 5.23
N GLU A 426 -13.15 -44.28 5.36
CA GLU A 426 -13.52 -45.48 6.10
C GLU A 426 -13.06 -46.75 5.39
N ALA A 427 -13.14 -46.78 4.03
CA ALA A 427 -12.61 -47.89 3.25
C ALA A 427 -11.08 -48.00 3.33
N ALA A 428 -10.35 -46.90 3.42
CA ALA A 428 -8.89 -46.88 3.56
C ALA A 428 -8.43 -47.25 4.99
N ALA A 429 -9.20 -46.91 6.01
CA ALA A 429 -8.90 -47.27 7.39
C ALA A 429 -9.10 -48.77 7.69
N VAL A 430 -10.09 -49.41 7.04
CA VAL A 430 -10.35 -50.84 7.15
C VAL A 430 -9.25 -51.66 6.45
N THR A 431 -8.68 -51.18 5.35
CA THR A 431 -7.60 -51.85 4.62
C THR A 431 -6.20 -51.68 5.27
N ALA A 432 -6.01 -50.65 6.10
CA ALA A 432 -4.71 -50.42 6.78
C ALA A 432 -4.51 -51.29 8.02
N THR A 433 -5.58 -51.87 8.61
CA THR A 433 -5.52 -52.71 9.80
C THR A 433 -5.18 -54.18 9.52
N GLU A 434 -5.20 -54.63 8.27
CA GLU A 434 -4.92 -56.04 7.93
C GLU A 434 -3.48 -56.35 7.51
N ASN A 435 -2.58 -55.35 7.38
CA ASN A 435 -1.24 -55.55 6.82
C ASN A 435 -0.06 -55.30 7.81
N THR A 436 -0.26 -55.37 9.11
CA THR A 436 0.85 -55.27 10.09
C THR A 436 1.01 -56.52 10.94
N VAL A 437 1.40 -57.64 10.31
CA VAL A 437 2.03 -58.76 11.01
C VAL A 437 3.27 -59.18 10.19
N GLY A 438 4.45 -58.98 10.78
CA GLY A 438 5.70 -59.69 10.39
C GLY A 438 6.79 -58.92 9.74
N SER A 439 7.74 -58.38 10.51
CA SER A 439 9.16 -58.83 10.49
C SER A 439 9.98 -57.99 11.46
N GLU A 440 10.36 -58.62 12.55
CA GLU A 440 11.47 -58.21 13.40
C GLU A 440 12.80 -58.52 12.69
N SER A 441 13.71 -57.54 12.68
CA SER A 441 15.14 -57.81 12.62
C SER A 441 15.90 -56.75 13.40
N ALA A 442 16.51 -57.20 14.47
CA ALA A 442 17.39 -56.49 15.38
C ALA A 442 18.68 -56.06 14.67
N VAL A 443 19.13 -54.83 14.94
CA VAL A 443 20.54 -54.43 14.85
C VAL A 443 20.88 -53.66 16.12
N GLU A 444 21.93 -54.15 16.78
CA GLU A 444 22.43 -53.69 18.07
C GLU A 444 23.06 -52.29 18.02
N ALA A 445 23.05 -51.70 19.19
CA ALA A 445 23.50 -50.38 19.57
C ALA A 445 25.02 -50.19 19.47
N ASP A 446 25.42 -48.97 19.26
CA ASP A 446 26.64 -48.44 19.86
C ASP A 446 26.36 -47.12 20.56
N SER A 447 26.80 -47.06 21.81
CA SER A 447 26.58 -46.01 22.76
C SER A 447 27.70 -44.97 22.68
N SER A 448 27.37 -43.70 22.40
CA SER A 448 28.22 -42.60 22.82
C SER A 448 27.39 -41.35 23.11
N THR A 449 27.45 -40.99 24.36
CA THR A 449 27.05 -39.77 25.06
C THR A 449 26.96 -38.50 24.21
N ALA A 450 25.75 -37.99 24.13
CA ALA A 450 25.52 -36.58 23.84
C ALA A 450 24.48 -36.02 24.81
N ALA A 451 24.86 -34.94 25.49
CA ALA A 451 24.06 -34.24 26.47
C ALA A 451 22.74 -33.73 25.82
N SER A 452 21.64 -34.17 26.42
CA SER A 452 20.29 -33.75 26.07
C SER A 452 20.10 -32.25 26.33
N ALA A 453 19.97 -31.47 25.26
CA ALA A 453 19.25 -30.23 25.31
C ALA A 453 17.75 -30.60 25.30
N GLU A 454 17.06 -30.39 26.41
CA GLU A 454 15.61 -30.44 26.46
C GLU A 454 15.06 -29.39 25.49
N GLN A 455 14.66 -29.83 24.31
CA GLN A 455 13.76 -29.12 23.46
C GLN A 455 12.37 -29.32 24.05
N ASP A 456 11.77 -28.25 24.59
CA ASP A 456 10.33 -28.21 24.86
C ASP A 456 9.61 -28.49 23.50
N VAL A 457 9.27 -29.74 23.27
CA VAL A 457 8.42 -30.16 22.16
C VAL A 457 7.02 -29.70 22.54
N GLU A 458 6.55 -28.61 21.96
CA GLU A 458 5.14 -28.24 22.04
C GLU A 458 4.32 -29.45 21.51
N LEU A 459 3.44 -29.97 22.34
CA LEU A 459 2.52 -31.03 21.92
C LEU A 459 1.64 -30.52 20.78
N PRO A 460 1.32 -31.34 19.77
CA PRO A 460 0.39 -30.97 18.70
C PRO A 460 -0.94 -30.49 19.31
N ARG A 461 -1.48 -29.43 18.77
CA ARG A 461 -2.77 -28.90 19.20
C ARG A 461 -3.86 -29.89 18.83
N GLU A 462 -4.63 -30.30 19.81
CA GLU A 462 -5.77 -31.19 19.59
C GLU A 462 -7.03 -30.37 19.26
N LEU A 463 -7.94 -30.99 18.48
CA LEU A 463 -9.23 -30.38 18.19
C LEU A 463 -10.03 -30.28 19.51
N PRO A 464 -10.54 -29.08 19.89
CA PRO A 464 -11.34 -28.95 21.11
C PRO A 464 -12.56 -29.86 21.10
N GLU A 465 -12.78 -30.58 22.19
CA GLU A 465 -13.99 -31.40 22.38
C GLU A 465 -15.18 -30.48 22.66
N VAL A 466 -16.12 -30.41 21.73
CA VAL A 466 -17.36 -29.62 21.85
C VAL A 466 -18.56 -30.53 21.72
N GLU A 467 -19.46 -30.51 22.70
CA GLU A 467 -20.73 -31.24 22.62
C GLU A 467 -21.60 -30.66 21.48
N ILE A 468 -21.94 -31.53 20.53
CA ILE A 468 -22.82 -31.17 19.39
C ILE A 468 -24.21 -31.74 19.67
N PRO A 469 -25.25 -30.87 19.76
CA PRO A 469 -26.64 -31.29 19.92
C PRO A 469 -27.05 -32.28 18.83
N ALA A 470 -27.88 -33.27 19.19
CA ALA A 470 -28.30 -34.34 18.26
C ALA A 470 -28.92 -33.79 16.94
N LEU A 471 -29.64 -32.67 17.01
CA LEU A 471 -30.25 -31.99 15.85
C LEU A 471 -29.25 -31.42 14.87
N LEU A 472 -28.02 -31.09 15.31
CA LEU A 472 -26.99 -30.44 14.49
C LEU A 472 -25.91 -31.42 14.00
N ARG A 473 -25.96 -32.68 14.43
CA ARG A 473 -24.97 -33.71 14.01
C ARG A 473 -25.03 -33.97 12.50
N GLU A 474 -26.21 -33.83 11.89
CA GLU A 474 -26.42 -34.02 10.45
C GLU A 474 -26.30 -32.70 9.66
N ASN A 475 -25.95 -31.59 10.28
CA ASN A 475 -25.77 -30.33 9.57
C ASN A 475 -24.51 -30.37 8.69
N ALA A 476 -24.71 -30.35 7.36
CA ALA A 476 -23.65 -30.47 6.37
C ALA A 476 -22.57 -29.38 6.52
N LEU A 477 -22.97 -28.13 6.75
CA LEU A 477 -22.04 -27.03 6.94
C LEU A 477 -21.18 -27.23 8.18
N LEU A 478 -21.78 -27.67 9.30
CA LEU A 478 -21.04 -27.90 10.55
C LEU A 478 -20.04 -29.06 10.41
N LYS A 479 -20.38 -30.14 9.70
CA LYS A 479 -19.46 -31.25 9.40
C LYS A 479 -18.25 -30.74 8.60
N ILE A 480 -18.50 -29.95 7.55
CA ILE A 480 -17.45 -29.36 6.73
C ILE A 480 -16.56 -28.40 7.55
N LEU A 481 -17.18 -27.48 8.33
CA LEU A 481 -16.44 -26.56 9.18
C LEU A 481 -15.54 -27.29 10.19
N LYS A 482 -16.04 -28.35 10.85
CA LYS A 482 -15.27 -29.17 11.78
C LYS A 482 -14.07 -29.83 11.11
N LYS A 483 -14.24 -30.39 9.89
CA LYS A 483 -13.15 -30.96 9.08
C LYS A 483 -12.09 -29.90 8.75
N GLN A 484 -12.52 -28.71 8.32
CA GLN A 484 -11.61 -27.62 7.97
C GLN A 484 -10.87 -27.06 9.21
N VAL A 485 -11.52 -26.99 10.38
CA VAL A 485 -10.84 -26.61 11.64
C VAL A 485 -9.68 -27.57 11.94
N ALA A 486 -9.92 -28.89 11.84
CA ALA A 486 -8.87 -29.87 12.06
C ALA A 486 -7.69 -29.74 11.08
N THR A 487 -7.96 -29.40 9.83
CA THR A 487 -6.93 -29.12 8.81
C THR A 487 -6.14 -27.87 9.17
N LEU A 488 -6.82 -26.77 9.50
CA LEU A 488 -6.16 -25.51 9.84
C LEU A 488 -5.33 -25.57 11.13
N ILE A 489 -5.75 -26.37 12.12
CA ILE A 489 -4.95 -26.60 13.33
C ILE A 489 -3.61 -27.27 12.96
N LYS A 490 -3.63 -28.28 12.10
CA LYS A 490 -2.41 -28.93 11.61
C LYS A 490 -1.50 -27.97 10.84
N ASP A 491 -2.09 -27.08 10.03
CA ASP A 491 -1.34 -26.05 9.30
C ASP A 491 -0.73 -25.02 10.25
N MET A 492 -1.42 -24.65 11.35
CA MET A 492 -0.89 -23.76 12.38
C MET A 492 0.34 -24.36 13.07
N ASP A 493 0.33 -25.66 13.37
CA ASP A 493 1.45 -26.37 13.99
C ASP A 493 2.63 -26.49 13.01
N ASN A 494 2.38 -26.73 11.74
CA ASN A 494 3.42 -26.81 10.69
C ASN A 494 4.05 -25.44 10.36
N THR A 495 3.32 -24.34 10.54
CA THR A 495 3.83 -22.98 10.33
C THR A 495 4.51 -22.38 11.55
N GLY A 496 4.46 -23.07 12.69
CA GLY A 496 5.13 -22.75 13.96
C GLY A 496 6.65 -22.83 13.90
N GLY A 497 7.25 -22.27 12.85
CA GLY A 497 8.68 -21.99 12.77
C GLY A 497 9.08 -21.00 13.85
N GLY A 498 9.53 -21.54 15.00
CA GLY A 498 10.37 -20.88 15.95
C GLY A 498 9.88 -19.54 16.52
N HIS A 499 9.01 -19.55 17.49
CA HIS A 499 9.04 -18.52 18.52
C HIS A 499 10.41 -18.62 19.23
N VAL A 500 11.39 -17.87 18.74
CA VAL A 500 12.64 -17.65 19.47
C VAL A 500 12.24 -16.92 20.74
N LYS A 501 12.16 -17.65 21.87
CA LYS A 501 12.04 -17.01 23.19
C LYS A 501 13.13 -15.95 23.31
N PRO A 502 12.84 -14.73 23.74
CA PRO A 502 13.87 -13.73 23.97
C PRO A 502 14.87 -14.31 24.98
N LYS A 503 16.16 -14.34 24.60
CA LYS A 503 17.23 -14.77 25.50
C LYS A 503 17.11 -13.96 26.78
N THR A 504 16.91 -14.64 27.90
CA THR A 504 16.89 -13.99 29.22
C THR A 504 18.25 -13.35 29.48
N ALA A 505 18.29 -12.28 30.27
CA ALA A 505 19.53 -11.55 30.58
C ALA A 505 20.68 -12.42 31.10
N THR A 506 20.41 -13.63 31.58
CA THR A 506 21.37 -14.64 31.99
C THR A 506 22.12 -15.33 30.84
N ASP A 507 21.54 -15.40 29.64
CA ASP A 507 22.18 -16.07 28.49
C ASP A 507 23.21 -15.16 27.81
N VAL A 508 23.03 -13.84 27.90
CA VAL A 508 23.99 -12.85 27.35
C VAL A 508 25.27 -12.81 28.16
N VAL A 509 25.20 -13.05 29.48
CA VAL A 509 26.38 -13.09 30.36
C VAL A 509 27.24 -14.34 30.15
N ARG A 510 26.65 -15.46 29.71
CA ARG A 510 27.41 -16.70 29.44
C ARG A 510 28.14 -16.67 28.09
N SER A 511 27.62 -16.01 27.08
CA SER A 511 28.32 -15.85 25.77
C SER A 511 29.47 -14.85 25.83
N GLY A 512 29.36 -13.79 26.64
CA GLY A 512 30.42 -12.79 26.84
C GLY A 512 31.64 -13.29 27.60
N ARG A 513 31.49 -14.32 28.45
CA ARG A 513 32.62 -14.91 29.17
C ARG A 513 33.46 -15.91 28.37
N ARG A 514 32.97 -16.42 27.25
CA ARG A 514 33.73 -17.34 26.38
C ARG A 514 34.65 -16.61 25.38
N VAL A 515 34.40 -15.35 25.08
CA VAL A 515 35.26 -14.56 24.15
C VAL A 515 36.45 -13.94 24.85
N LEU A 516 36.46 -13.78 26.20
CA LEU A 516 37.56 -13.20 26.96
C LEU A 516 38.60 -14.22 27.45
N ALA A 517 38.38 -15.54 27.22
CA ALA A 517 39.30 -16.60 27.67
C ALA A 517 40.30 -17.06 26.59
N THR A 518 40.24 -16.57 25.35
CA THR A 518 41.16 -17.00 24.27
C THR A 518 42.14 -15.95 23.78
N SER A 519 42.28 -14.80 24.50
CA SER A 519 43.27 -13.76 24.14
C SER A 519 44.37 -13.51 25.18
N LYS A 520 44.73 -14.52 25.99
CA LYS A 520 45.90 -14.50 26.88
C LYS A 520 46.65 -15.82 26.78
N ALA A 521 47.21 -16.12 25.65
CA ALA A 521 48.35 -17.02 25.45
C ALA A 521 48.86 -16.82 24.02
N GLU A 522 49.67 -15.79 23.84
CA GLU A 522 50.87 -15.71 23.01
C GLU A 522 51.50 -14.32 23.25
#